data_e215c5e2872acc4118e5dbd973fdc6f0
#
_entry.id   e215c5e2872acc4118e5dbd973fdc6f0
#
_cell.length_a   1.000
_cell.length_b   1.000
_cell.length_c   1.000
_cell.angle_alpha   90.00
_cell.angle_beta   90.00
_cell.angle_gamma   90.00
#
_symmetry.space_group_name_H-M   'P 1'
#
loop_
_entity.id
_entity.type
_entity.pdbx_description
1 polymer ?
#
loop_
_entity_poly.entity_id
_entity_poly.type
_entity_poly.pdbx_seq_one_letter_code
_entity_poly.pdbx_strand_id
1 'polypeptide(L)'
;SEVMEKRKKMISSDLDDAAQTKAEAEEIKQEYEKNLAQAKDEAGQIVSDARARAKNEYQNKMDQTKEEIALMKENARKDIEAEKQKTIAGLQTEIAGIALMAASKVVEKEANDKGNEKLLDDFLKEAGV
;
A
#
# COMPACT_ATOMS: atom_id res chain seq x y z
N SER A 1 49.82 78.90 -13.31
CA SER A 1 49.57 79.22 -11.94
C SER A 1 49.20 77.99 -11.12
N GLU A 2 49.60 77.99 -9.88
CA GLU A 2 49.36 76.86 -8.96
C GLU A 2 47.89 76.54 -8.75
N VAL A 3 47.03 77.52 -8.74
CA VAL A 3 45.59 77.39 -8.53
C VAL A 3 44.93 76.65 -9.73
N MET A 4 45.34 76.95 -10.94
CA MET A 4 44.84 76.30 -12.17
C MET A 4 45.31 74.86 -12.25
N GLU A 5 46.53 74.53 -11.86
CA GLU A 5 47.05 73.20 -11.82
C GLU A 5 46.41 72.35 -10.77
N LYS A 6 46.16 72.90 -9.57
CA LYS A 6 45.39 72.24 -8.52
C LYS A 6 43.96 71.87 -8.99
N ARG A 7 43.29 72.81 -9.63
CA ARG A 7 41.94 72.54 -10.21
C ARG A 7 41.97 71.50 -11.26
N LYS A 8 42.93 71.50 -12.17
CA LYS A 8 43.09 70.46 -13.20
C LYS A 8 43.31 69.08 -12.59
N LYS A 9 44.14 68.99 -11.55
CA LYS A 9 44.38 67.75 -10.82
C LYS A 9 43.13 67.26 -10.12
N MET A 10 42.37 68.17 -9.46
CA MET A 10 41.12 67.81 -8.78
C MET A 10 40.07 67.33 -9.79
N ILE A 11 39.91 68.00 -10.92
CA ILE A 11 38.99 67.57 -11.97
C ILE A 11 39.39 66.22 -12.55
N SER A 12 40.69 66.04 -12.83
CA SER A 12 41.22 64.77 -13.33
C SER A 12 41.02 63.64 -12.35
N SER A 13 41.28 63.90 -11.05
CA SER A 13 41.05 62.94 -9.97
C SER A 13 39.55 62.56 -9.82
N ASP A 14 38.67 63.55 -9.88
CA ASP A 14 37.22 63.36 -9.82
C ASP A 14 36.70 62.58 -11.02
N LEU A 15 37.23 62.81 -12.22
CA LEU A 15 36.90 62.03 -13.42
C LEU A 15 37.39 60.60 -13.32
N ASP A 16 38.58 60.35 -12.79
CA ASP A 16 39.14 59.02 -12.57
C ASP A 16 38.32 58.26 -11.54
N ASP A 17 37.93 58.91 -10.41
CA ASP A 17 37.07 58.31 -9.41
C ASP A 17 35.69 57.97 -9.95
N ALA A 18 35.09 58.86 -10.76
CA ALA A 18 33.81 58.57 -11.41
C ALA A 18 33.91 57.43 -12.40
N ALA A 19 34.98 57.35 -13.19
CA ALA A 19 35.21 56.21 -14.10
C ALA A 19 35.41 54.91 -13.36
N GLN A 20 36.14 54.93 -12.25
CA GLN A 20 36.35 53.75 -11.40
C GLN A 20 35.04 53.30 -10.75
N THR A 21 34.25 54.22 -10.20
CA THR A 21 32.94 53.92 -9.63
C THR A 21 31.99 53.30 -10.68
N LYS A 22 32.00 53.86 -11.89
CA LYS A 22 31.21 53.33 -12.99
C LYS A 22 31.66 51.90 -13.38
N ALA A 23 32.97 51.67 -13.44
CA ALA A 23 33.51 50.36 -13.76
C ALA A 23 33.16 49.32 -12.67
N GLU A 24 33.27 49.72 -11.39
CA GLU A 24 32.86 48.86 -10.25
C GLU A 24 31.38 48.53 -10.30
N ALA A 25 30.52 49.54 -10.57
CA ALA A 25 29.08 49.32 -10.71
C ALA A 25 28.73 48.37 -11.85
N GLU A 26 29.43 48.51 -12.98
CA GLU A 26 29.22 47.59 -14.12
C GLU A 26 29.67 46.17 -13.80
N GLU A 27 30.76 46.01 -13.08
CA GLU A 27 31.25 44.71 -12.61
C GLU A 27 30.28 44.05 -11.65
N ILE A 28 29.77 44.83 -10.71
CA ILE A 28 28.73 44.34 -9.75
C ILE A 28 27.47 43.92 -10.51
N LYS A 29 27.06 44.73 -11.50
CA LYS A 29 25.90 44.40 -12.33
C LYS A 29 26.10 43.08 -13.10
N GLN A 30 27.26 42.90 -13.72
CA GLN A 30 27.57 41.66 -14.42
C GLN A 30 27.60 40.46 -13.51
N GLU A 31 28.20 40.59 -12.35
CA GLU A 31 28.24 39.56 -11.30
C GLU A 31 26.85 39.20 -10.82
N TYR A 32 25.99 40.19 -10.56
CA TYR A 32 24.60 39.99 -10.20
C TYR A 32 23.83 39.22 -11.27
N GLU A 33 23.96 39.65 -12.54
CA GLU A 33 23.29 38.99 -13.66
C GLU A 33 23.76 37.54 -13.84
N LYS A 34 25.06 37.27 -13.66
CA LYS A 34 25.62 35.93 -13.67
C LYS A 34 25.06 35.06 -12.54
N ASN A 35 25.05 35.60 -11.32
CA ASN A 35 24.53 34.88 -10.17
C ASN A 35 23.03 34.62 -10.31
N LEU A 36 22.28 35.58 -10.86
CA LEU A 36 20.85 35.40 -11.13
C LEU A 36 20.60 34.29 -12.16
N ALA A 37 21.39 34.27 -13.24
CA ALA A 37 21.29 33.22 -14.26
C ALA A 37 21.62 31.85 -13.68
N GLN A 38 22.67 31.74 -12.86
CA GLN A 38 23.02 30.50 -12.17
C GLN A 38 21.93 30.05 -11.21
N ALA A 39 21.36 30.98 -10.43
CA ALA A 39 20.28 30.68 -9.52
C ALA A 39 19.02 30.17 -10.23
N LYS A 40 18.70 30.74 -11.40
CA LYS A 40 17.59 30.28 -12.23
C LYS A 40 17.84 28.88 -12.78
N ASP A 41 19.07 28.60 -13.25
CA ASP A 41 19.43 27.28 -13.74
C ASP A 41 19.38 26.23 -12.62
N GLU A 42 19.92 26.56 -11.44
CA GLU A 42 19.86 25.68 -10.28
C GLU A 42 18.43 25.42 -9.82
N ALA A 43 17.60 26.46 -9.78
CA ALA A 43 16.19 26.32 -9.44
C ALA A 43 15.46 25.43 -10.45
N GLY A 44 15.72 25.62 -11.74
CA GLY A 44 15.18 24.78 -12.80
C GLY A 44 15.61 23.31 -12.66
N GLN A 45 16.88 23.08 -12.32
CA GLN A 45 17.41 21.73 -12.10
C GLN A 45 16.79 21.08 -10.87
N ILE A 46 16.64 21.82 -9.79
CA ILE A 46 15.98 21.35 -8.56
C ILE A 46 14.55 20.90 -8.86
N VAL A 47 13.79 21.71 -9.58
CA VAL A 47 12.41 21.40 -9.96
C VAL A 47 12.37 20.18 -10.89
N SER A 48 13.25 20.12 -11.89
CA SER A 48 13.34 18.99 -12.82
C SER A 48 13.66 17.70 -12.09
N ASP A 49 14.64 17.71 -11.19
CA ASP A 49 15.05 16.55 -10.42
C ASP A 49 13.93 16.10 -9.45
N ALA A 50 13.24 17.07 -8.84
CA ALA A 50 12.11 16.78 -7.94
C ALA A 50 10.96 16.11 -8.71
N ARG A 51 10.66 16.58 -9.91
CA ARG A 51 9.63 15.97 -10.78
C ARG A 51 10.01 14.55 -11.20
N ALA A 52 11.27 14.34 -11.58
CA ALA A 52 11.76 13.02 -11.94
C ALA A 52 11.68 12.04 -10.78
N ARG A 53 12.09 12.46 -9.59
CA ARG A 53 11.98 11.66 -8.37
C ARG A 53 10.53 11.35 -8.02
N ALA A 54 9.66 12.35 -8.08
CA ALA A 54 8.23 12.16 -7.80
C ALA A 54 7.59 11.16 -8.77
N LYS A 55 7.95 11.23 -10.06
CA LYS A 55 7.49 10.28 -11.07
C LYS A 55 7.97 8.86 -10.77
N ASN A 56 9.24 8.69 -10.40
CA ASN A 56 9.81 7.39 -10.06
C ASN A 56 9.19 6.82 -8.78
N GLU A 57 9.01 7.65 -7.75
CA GLU A 57 8.34 7.25 -6.51
C GLU A 57 6.89 6.83 -6.76
N TYR A 58 6.18 7.58 -7.59
CA TYR A 58 4.82 7.23 -7.98
C TYR A 58 4.77 5.88 -8.69
N GLN A 59 5.66 5.66 -9.66
CA GLN A 59 5.73 4.40 -10.39
C GLN A 59 6.07 3.22 -9.46
N ASN A 60 7.03 3.41 -8.57
CA ASN A 60 7.41 2.39 -7.60
C ASN A 60 6.26 2.06 -6.64
N LYS A 61 5.55 3.09 -6.17
CA LYS A 61 4.36 2.92 -5.32
C LYS A 61 3.25 2.17 -6.03
N MET A 62 3.02 2.49 -7.30
CA MET A 62 2.02 1.79 -8.11
C MET A 62 2.39 0.31 -8.31
N ASP A 63 3.66 0.03 -8.59
CA ASP A 63 4.14 -1.33 -8.76
C ASP A 63 4.03 -2.14 -7.44
N GLN A 64 4.43 -1.55 -6.32
CA GLN A 64 4.23 -2.15 -4.99
C GLN A 64 2.76 -2.40 -4.68
N THR A 65 1.90 -1.44 -4.97
CA THR A 65 0.46 -1.58 -4.74
C THR A 65 -0.13 -2.72 -5.57
N LYS A 66 0.28 -2.86 -6.83
CA LYS A 66 -0.14 -3.99 -7.68
C LYS A 66 0.29 -5.34 -7.11
N GLU A 67 1.53 -5.44 -6.61
CA GLU A 67 2.02 -6.66 -5.96
C GLU A 67 1.25 -6.96 -4.67
N GLU A 68 1.00 -5.95 -3.84
CA GLU A 68 0.21 -6.11 -2.62
C GLU A 68 -1.22 -6.57 -2.91
N ILE A 69 -1.85 -5.98 -3.92
CA ILE A 69 -3.20 -6.38 -4.35
C ILE A 69 -3.21 -7.82 -4.85
N ALA A 70 -2.23 -8.21 -5.67
CA ALA A 70 -2.11 -9.57 -6.15
C ALA A 70 -1.93 -10.57 -5.00
N LEU A 71 -1.12 -10.24 -4.01
CA LEU A 71 -0.90 -11.06 -2.82
C LEU A 71 -2.17 -11.15 -1.97
N MET A 72 -2.86 -10.04 -1.75
CA MET A 72 -4.13 -10.01 -1.02
C MET A 72 -5.20 -10.87 -1.70
N LYS A 73 -5.30 -10.80 -3.03
CA LYS A 73 -6.22 -11.64 -3.80
C LYS A 73 -5.89 -13.12 -3.67
N GLU A 74 -4.62 -13.48 -3.75
CA GLU A 74 -4.18 -14.86 -3.62
C GLU A 74 -4.44 -15.40 -2.21
N ASN A 75 -4.15 -14.60 -1.18
CA ASN A 75 -4.45 -14.96 0.21
C ASN A 75 -5.95 -15.11 0.44
N ALA A 76 -6.76 -14.22 -0.12
CA ALA A 76 -8.21 -14.32 -0.04
C ALA A 76 -8.74 -15.59 -0.72
N ARG A 77 -8.20 -15.99 -1.86
CA ARG A 77 -8.55 -17.26 -2.52
C ARG A 77 -8.21 -18.46 -1.67
N LYS A 78 -7.02 -18.46 -1.06
CA LYS A 78 -6.60 -19.52 -0.14
C LYS A 78 -7.50 -19.61 1.08
N ASP A 79 -7.84 -18.46 1.67
CA ASP A 79 -8.72 -18.41 2.83
C ASP A 79 -10.13 -18.92 2.50
N ILE A 80 -10.67 -18.50 1.37
CA ILE A 80 -11.98 -18.96 0.89
C ILE A 80 -11.95 -20.48 0.63
N GLU A 81 -10.92 -20.99 -0.01
CA GLU A 81 -10.79 -22.42 -0.26
C GLU A 81 -10.66 -23.22 1.04
N ALA A 82 -9.87 -22.73 2.01
CA ALA A 82 -9.73 -23.36 3.31
C ALA A 82 -11.05 -23.35 4.08
N GLU A 83 -11.78 -22.25 4.06
CA GLU A 83 -13.09 -22.13 4.70
C GLU A 83 -14.13 -23.04 4.04
N LYS A 84 -14.11 -23.13 2.70
CA LYS A 84 -14.94 -24.04 1.94
C LYS A 84 -14.68 -25.50 2.35
N GLN A 85 -13.43 -25.91 2.43
CA GLN A 85 -13.07 -27.27 2.84
C GLN A 85 -13.49 -27.55 4.28
N LYS A 86 -13.31 -26.60 5.17
CA LYS A 86 -13.75 -26.70 6.57
C LYS A 86 -15.27 -26.83 6.67
N THR A 87 -16.01 -26.04 5.90
CA THR A 87 -17.47 -26.10 5.86
C THR A 87 -17.97 -27.43 5.32
N ILE A 88 -17.37 -27.94 4.23
CA ILE A 88 -17.70 -29.26 3.67
C ILE A 88 -17.42 -30.36 4.68
N ALA A 89 -16.27 -30.34 5.35
CA ALA A 89 -15.93 -31.32 6.38
C ALA A 89 -16.92 -31.27 7.55
N GLY A 90 -17.32 -30.07 7.98
CA GLY A 90 -18.33 -29.88 9.02
C GLY A 90 -19.71 -30.44 8.63
N LEU A 91 -20.12 -30.18 7.39
CA LEU A 91 -21.38 -30.72 6.85
C LEU A 91 -21.34 -32.25 6.75
N GLN A 92 -20.24 -32.83 6.31
CA GLN A 92 -20.06 -34.28 6.24
C GLN A 92 -20.17 -34.90 7.64
N THR A 93 -19.57 -34.29 8.64
CA THR A 93 -19.67 -34.73 10.04
C THR A 93 -21.09 -34.64 10.55
N GLU A 94 -21.82 -33.57 10.29
CA GLU A 94 -23.23 -33.41 10.67
C GLU A 94 -24.11 -34.45 9.98
N ILE A 95 -23.96 -34.64 8.68
CA ILE A 95 -24.70 -35.63 7.90
C ILE A 95 -24.42 -37.05 8.43
N ALA A 96 -23.18 -37.39 8.70
CA ALA A 96 -22.82 -38.66 9.29
C ALA A 96 -23.44 -38.85 10.68
N GLY A 97 -23.46 -37.82 11.51
CA GLY A 97 -24.12 -37.83 12.81
C GLY A 97 -25.63 -38.06 12.73
N ILE A 98 -26.28 -37.34 11.81
CA ILE A 98 -27.72 -37.53 11.53
C ILE A 98 -28.02 -38.94 11.03
N ALA A 99 -27.21 -39.45 10.10
CA ALA A 99 -27.35 -40.81 9.57
C ALA A 99 -27.17 -41.88 10.64
N LEU A 100 -26.20 -41.70 11.54
CA LEU A 100 -26.00 -42.59 12.68
C LEU A 100 -27.17 -42.54 13.67
N MET A 101 -27.71 -41.35 13.96
CA MET A 101 -28.89 -41.22 14.79
C MET A 101 -30.13 -41.89 14.20
N ALA A 102 -30.34 -41.71 12.91
CA ALA A 102 -31.44 -42.37 12.18
C ALA A 102 -31.28 -43.88 12.18
N ALA A 103 -30.07 -44.39 11.93
CA ALA A 103 -29.76 -45.82 11.97
C ALA A 103 -29.96 -46.38 13.39
N SER A 104 -29.51 -45.70 14.41
CA SER A 104 -29.75 -46.09 15.83
C SER A 104 -31.20 -46.19 16.16
N LYS A 105 -32.02 -45.23 15.73
CA LYS A 105 -33.47 -45.25 15.98
C LYS A 105 -34.14 -46.41 15.26
N VAL A 106 -33.75 -46.72 14.04
CA VAL A 106 -34.28 -47.86 13.28
C VAL A 106 -33.91 -49.19 13.98
N VAL A 107 -32.67 -49.33 14.39
CA VAL A 107 -32.21 -50.53 15.12
C VAL A 107 -32.94 -50.66 16.47
N GLU A 108 -33.09 -49.55 17.23
CA GLU A 108 -33.81 -49.52 18.47
C GLU A 108 -35.27 -49.96 18.29
N LYS A 109 -35.95 -49.44 17.28
CA LYS A 109 -37.31 -49.77 16.96
C LYS A 109 -37.45 -51.26 16.56
N GLU A 110 -36.57 -51.79 15.73
CA GLU A 110 -36.55 -53.22 15.37
C GLU A 110 -36.33 -54.09 16.61
N ALA A 111 -35.37 -53.75 17.46
CA ALA A 111 -35.10 -54.46 18.66
C ALA A 111 -36.31 -54.48 19.60
N ASN A 112 -36.99 -53.34 19.76
CA ASN A 112 -38.21 -53.24 20.55
C ASN A 112 -39.35 -54.03 19.97
N ASP A 113 -39.53 -53.96 18.62
CA ASP A 113 -40.57 -54.73 17.95
C ASP A 113 -40.30 -56.25 18.05
N LYS A 114 -39.07 -56.69 17.88
CA LYS A 114 -38.69 -58.09 18.07
C LYS A 114 -38.80 -58.52 19.53
N GLY A 115 -38.42 -57.68 20.45
CA GLY A 115 -38.61 -57.90 21.90
C GLY A 115 -40.07 -58.03 22.26
N ASN A 116 -40.91 -57.17 21.70
CA ASN A 116 -42.34 -57.21 21.92
C ASN A 116 -42.97 -58.45 21.29
N GLU A 117 -42.56 -58.87 20.11
CA GLU A 117 -42.99 -60.10 19.48
C GLU A 117 -42.60 -61.33 20.31
N LYS A 118 -41.40 -61.34 20.81
CA LYS A 118 -40.93 -62.44 21.67
C LYS A 118 -41.68 -62.49 22.98
N LEU A 119 -41.92 -61.36 23.59
CA LEU A 119 -42.75 -61.26 24.80
C LEU A 119 -44.18 -61.74 24.55
N LEU A 120 -44.75 -61.35 23.43
CA LEU A 120 -46.08 -61.80 23.06
C LEU A 120 -46.13 -63.31 22.81
N ASP A 121 -45.14 -63.86 22.08
CA ASP A 121 -45.02 -65.29 21.87
C ASP A 121 -44.85 -66.05 23.17
N ASP A 122 -44.00 -65.59 24.06
CA ASP A 122 -43.78 -66.20 25.37
C ASP A 122 -45.06 -66.14 26.23
N PHE A 123 -45.79 -65.02 26.17
CA PHE A 123 -47.07 -64.90 26.84
C PHE A 123 -48.14 -65.86 26.31
N LEU A 124 -48.19 -65.98 24.98
CA LEU A 124 -49.12 -66.92 24.35
C LEU A 124 -48.77 -68.38 24.66
N LYS A 125 -47.53 -68.72 24.78
CA LYS A 125 -47.08 -70.04 25.21
C LYS A 125 -47.43 -70.33 26.66
N GLU A 126 -47.28 -69.40 27.56
CA GLU A 126 -47.65 -69.52 28.95
C GLU A 126 -49.18 -69.61 29.15
N ALA A 127 -49.92 -68.91 28.29
CA ALA A 127 -51.38 -68.97 28.31
C ALA A 127 -51.96 -70.26 27.72
N GLY A 128 -51.17 -71.14 27.14
CA GLY A 128 -51.63 -72.43 26.65
C GLY A 128 -52.37 -72.33 25.30
N VAL A 129 -52.10 -71.25 24.58
CA VAL A 129 -52.74 -70.99 23.27
C VAL A 129 -51.86 -71.41 22.07
#